data_2e6cf4fcd30c5ec8a495f89c58deabf8
#
_entry.id   2e6cf4fcd30c5ec8a495f89c58deabf8
#
_cell.length_a   1.000
_cell.length_b   1.000
_cell.length_c   1.000
_cell.angle_alpha   90.00
_cell.angle_beta   90.00
_cell.angle_gamma   90.00
#
_symmetry.space_group_name_H-M   'P 1'
#
loop_
_entity.id
_entity.type
_entity.pdbx_description
1 polymer ?
#
loop_
_entity_poly.entity_id
_entity_poly.type
_entity_poly.pdbx_seq_one_letter_code
_entity_poly.pdbx_strand_id
1 'polypeptide(L)'
;MAIMKEHIDISQIIESLRQQLPILRQRYRVESLSIFGSYIRHEQRPDSDLDVLVTFSESPSLLKFIEMENYISDMLGVKIDLVMKDSLKPRIGQQILSEAVPI
;
A
#
# COMPACT_ATOMS: atom_id res chain seq x y z
N MET A 1 19.43 -19.74 -4.81
CA MET A 1 18.11 -20.25 -4.49
C MET A 1 17.03 -19.41 -5.10
N ALA A 2 16.16 -20.03 -5.82
CA ALA A 2 15.09 -19.32 -6.49
C ALA A 2 14.07 -18.81 -5.47
N ILE A 3 13.65 -17.59 -5.66
CA ILE A 3 12.64 -16.98 -4.81
C ILE A 3 11.32 -16.99 -5.57
N MET A 4 10.32 -17.51 -4.94
CA MET A 4 8.99 -17.63 -5.54
C MET A 4 8.25 -16.31 -5.40
N LYS A 5 8.67 -15.28 -6.15
CA LYS A 5 8.04 -13.98 -6.06
C LYS A 5 6.57 -14.01 -6.46
N GLU A 6 6.22 -14.91 -7.35
CA GLU A 6 4.83 -15.05 -7.76
C GLU A 6 3.94 -15.60 -6.65
N HIS A 7 4.55 -16.07 -5.57
CA HIS A 7 3.82 -16.62 -4.43
C HIS A 7 3.95 -15.74 -3.20
N ILE A 8 4.06 -14.42 -3.41
CA ILE A 8 4.12 -13.51 -2.28
C ILE A 8 2.80 -13.58 -1.51
N ASP A 9 2.90 -13.96 -0.25
CA ASP A 9 1.74 -14.10 0.62
C ASP A 9 1.34 -12.72 1.14
N ILE A 10 0.04 -12.44 1.10
CA ILE A 10 -0.48 -11.17 1.61
C ILE A 10 -0.10 -10.97 3.08
N SER A 11 -0.02 -12.05 3.86
CA SER A 11 0.39 -11.96 5.25
C SER A 11 1.80 -11.42 5.38
N GLN A 12 2.70 -11.83 4.49
CA GLN A 12 4.08 -11.35 4.51
C GLN A 12 4.15 -9.88 4.11
N ILE A 13 3.32 -9.48 3.16
CA ILE A 13 3.24 -8.09 2.74
C ILE A 13 2.78 -7.22 3.91
N ILE A 14 1.74 -7.64 4.59
CA ILE A 14 1.20 -6.91 5.73
C ILE A 14 2.27 -6.79 6.83
N GLU A 15 2.95 -7.87 7.12
CA GLU A 15 3.98 -7.87 8.15
C GLU A 15 5.13 -6.93 7.79
N SER A 16 5.58 -6.97 6.53
CA SER A 16 6.65 -6.10 6.06
C SER A 16 6.24 -4.62 6.17
N LEU A 17 5.02 -4.30 5.77
CA LEU A 17 4.53 -2.92 5.87
C LEU A 17 4.42 -2.48 7.32
N ARG A 18 3.95 -3.39 8.18
CA ARG A 18 3.84 -3.08 9.61
C ARG A 18 5.20 -2.74 10.22
N GLN A 19 6.23 -3.48 9.82
CA GLN A 19 7.58 -3.22 10.31
C GLN A 19 8.12 -1.89 9.81
N GLN A 20 7.70 -1.46 8.64
CA GLN A 20 8.15 -0.19 8.06
C GLN A 20 7.33 1.01 8.50
N LEU A 21 6.22 0.78 9.13
CA LEU A 21 5.31 1.87 9.49
C LEU A 21 5.96 2.97 10.33
N PRO A 22 6.79 2.65 11.34
CA PRO A 22 7.46 3.71 12.10
C PRO A 22 8.34 4.59 11.25
N ILE A 23 9.06 3.99 10.28
CA ILE A 23 9.91 4.74 9.37
C ILE A 23 9.07 5.61 8.44
N LEU A 24 7.98 5.05 7.93
CA LEU A 24 7.08 5.78 7.05
C LEU A 24 6.43 6.96 7.77
N ARG A 25 6.08 6.77 9.02
CA ARG A 25 5.51 7.84 9.83
C ARG A 25 6.51 8.97 10.03
N GLN A 26 7.74 8.63 10.33
CA GLN A 26 8.76 9.62 10.60
C GLN A 26 9.22 10.31 9.32
N ARG A 27 9.42 9.55 8.25
CA ARG A 27 10.00 10.07 7.02
C ARG A 27 8.98 10.74 6.12
N TYR A 28 7.76 10.21 6.06
CA TYR A 28 6.76 10.66 5.11
C TYR A 28 5.49 11.18 5.76
N ARG A 29 5.44 11.20 7.08
CA ARG A 29 4.27 11.67 7.83
C ARG A 29 3.03 10.81 7.58
N VAL A 30 3.22 9.52 7.36
CA VAL A 30 2.12 8.59 7.18
C VAL A 30 1.35 8.46 8.49
N GLU A 31 0.03 8.54 8.41
CA GLU A 31 -0.84 8.33 9.56
C GLU A 31 -1.33 6.89 9.59
N SER A 32 -1.82 6.38 8.45
CA SER A 32 -2.31 5.01 8.38
C SER A 32 -2.12 4.44 6.98
N LEU A 33 -2.05 3.12 6.92
CA LEU A 33 -1.99 2.36 5.68
C LEU A 33 -3.03 1.26 5.73
N SER A 34 -3.62 0.95 4.58
CA SER A 34 -4.50 -0.20 4.41
C SER A 34 -4.26 -0.80 3.03
N ILE A 35 -4.57 -2.07 2.88
CA ILE A 35 -4.46 -2.74 1.59
C ILE A 35 -5.87 -3.05 1.11
N PHE A 36 -6.12 -2.81 -0.18
CA PHE A 36 -7.40 -3.12 -0.79
C PHE A 36 -7.17 -3.70 -2.17
N GLY A 37 -8.24 -3.98 -2.89
CA GLY A 37 -8.15 -4.39 -4.28
C GLY A 37 -7.89 -5.87 -4.45
N SER A 38 -7.26 -6.22 -5.59
CA SER A 38 -7.15 -7.62 -6.02
C SER A 38 -6.41 -8.52 -5.04
N TYR A 39 -5.38 -8.00 -4.36
CA TYR A 39 -4.64 -8.81 -3.39
C TYR A 39 -5.53 -9.21 -2.21
N ILE A 40 -6.41 -8.33 -1.77
CA ILE A 40 -7.31 -8.64 -0.66
C ILE A 40 -8.40 -9.62 -1.10
N ARG A 41 -8.84 -9.52 -2.36
CA ARG A 41 -9.85 -10.41 -2.89
C ARG A 41 -9.29 -11.74 -3.37
N HIS A 42 -7.97 -11.93 -3.27
CA HIS A 42 -7.28 -13.13 -3.77
C HIS A 42 -7.48 -13.32 -5.27
N GLU A 43 -7.50 -12.22 -6.00
CA GLU A 43 -7.67 -12.19 -7.45
C GLU A 43 -6.44 -11.66 -8.16
N GLN A 44 -5.34 -11.50 -7.43
CA GLN A 44 -4.14 -10.92 -8.01
C GLN A 44 -3.53 -11.84 -9.07
N ARG A 45 -2.97 -11.19 -10.08
CA ARG A 45 -2.21 -11.85 -11.14
C ARG A 45 -0.75 -11.43 -11.02
N PRO A 46 0.17 -12.11 -11.73
CA PRO A 46 1.58 -11.73 -11.64
C PRO A 46 1.86 -10.26 -11.96
N ASP A 47 1.03 -9.64 -12.80
CA ASP A 47 1.18 -8.24 -13.18
C ASP A 47 0.26 -7.30 -12.41
N SER A 48 -0.43 -7.78 -11.38
CA SER A 48 -1.31 -6.93 -10.58
C SER A 48 -0.50 -6.01 -9.70
N ASP A 49 -1.00 -4.77 -9.54
CA ASP A 49 -0.43 -3.83 -8.59
C ASP A 49 -1.01 -4.10 -7.21
N LEU A 50 -0.21 -3.87 -6.19
CA LEU A 50 -0.71 -3.91 -4.82
C LEU A 50 -1.29 -2.54 -4.49
N ASP A 51 -2.59 -2.50 -4.23
CA ASP A 51 -3.31 -1.26 -3.95
C ASP A 51 -3.18 -0.91 -2.47
N VAL A 52 -2.57 0.22 -2.18
CA VAL A 52 -2.32 0.67 -0.81
C VAL A 52 -2.99 2.00 -0.59
N LEU A 53 -3.87 2.04 0.41
CA LEU A 53 -4.58 3.25 0.80
C LEU A 53 -3.80 3.92 1.92
N VAL A 54 -3.52 5.22 1.77
CA VAL A 54 -2.68 5.93 2.73
C VAL A 54 -3.38 7.19 3.23
N THR A 55 -3.21 7.49 4.51
CA THR A 55 -3.53 8.79 5.07
C THR A 55 -2.26 9.38 5.66
N PHE A 56 -2.17 10.71 5.63
CA PHE A 56 -1.02 11.45 6.13
C PHE A 56 -1.44 12.40 7.22
N SER A 57 -0.58 12.59 8.21
CA SER A 57 -0.78 13.62 9.22
C SER A 57 -0.49 15.01 8.64
N GLU A 58 0.31 15.05 7.58
CA GLU A 58 0.66 16.27 6.88
C GLU A 58 0.81 15.93 5.40
N SER A 59 0.11 16.66 4.53
CA SER A 59 0.12 16.37 3.10
C SER A 59 1.52 16.45 2.53
N PRO A 60 2.00 15.39 1.86
CA PRO A 60 3.33 15.42 1.26
C PRO A 60 3.32 16.18 -0.07
N SER A 61 4.50 16.61 -0.49
CA SER A 61 4.67 17.09 -1.85
C SER A 61 4.51 15.93 -2.83
N LEU A 62 4.29 16.25 -4.10
CA LEU A 62 4.18 15.21 -5.11
C LEU A 62 5.46 14.37 -5.18
N LEU A 63 6.62 15.02 -5.07
CA LEU A 63 7.89 14.30 -5.14
C LEU A 63 8.06 13.34 -3.96
N LYS A 64 7.65 13.77 -2.77
CA LYS A 64 7.71 12.88 -1.60
C LYS A 64 6.74 11.72 -1.72
N PHE A 65 5.57 11.97 -2.28
CA PHE A 65 4.59 10.92 -2.51
C PHE A 65 5.15 9.85 -3.44
N ILE A 66 5.74 10.28 -4.55
CA ILE A 66 6.33 9.35 -5.53
C ILE A 66 7.51 8.61 -4.91
N GLU A 67 8.32 9.31 -4.15
CA GLU A 67 9.46 8.70 -3.47
C GLU A 67 9.00 7.59 -2.53
N MET A 68 7.93 7.84 -1.77
CA MET A 68 7.39 6.86 -0.85
C MET A 68 6.86 5.63 -1.60
N GLU A 69 6.15 5.87 -2.70
CA GLU A 69 5.62 4.78 -3.51
C GLU A 69 6.75 3.88 -4.03
N ASN A 70 7.81 4.50 -4.54
CA ASN A 70 8.97 3.76 -5.02
C ASN A 70 9.68 3.03 -3.90
N TYR A 71 9.80 3.65 -2.75
CA TYR A 71 10.44 3.04 -1.59
C TYR A 71 9.71 1.76 -1.17
N ILE A 72 8.39 1.84 -1.07
CA ILE A 72 7.59 0.68 -0.66
C ILE A 72 7.65 -0.40 -1.74
N SER A 73 7.56 0.00 -3.00
CA SER A 73 7.61 -0.94 -4.11
C SER A 73 8.95 -1.70 -4.13
N ASP A 74 10.05 -0.98 -3.95
CA ASP A 74 11.37 -1.61 -3.92
C ASP A 74 11.52 -2.54 -2.72
N MET A 75 11.01 -2.13 -1.58
CA MET A 75 11.12 -2.92 -0.36
C MET A 75 10.32 -4.22 -0.47
N LEU A 76 9.13 -4.15 -1.03
CA LEU A 76 8.27 -5.33 -1.12
C LEU A 76 8.55 -6.19 -2.35
N GLY A 77 9.21 -5.63 -3.36
CA GLY A 77 9.47 -6.35 -4.59
C GLY A 77 8.22 -6.53 -5.44
N VAL A 78 7.19 -5.72 -5.22
CA VAL A 78 5.97 -5.74 -6.03
C VAL A 78 5.63 -4.32 -6.42
N LYS A 79 4.89 -4.19 -7.52
CA LYS A 79 4.46 -2.88 -7.98
C LYS A 79 3.34 -2.38 -7.08
N ILE A 80 3.46 -1.13 -6.65
CA ILE A 80 2.53 -0.51 -5.71
C ILE A 80 1.70 0.55 -6.43
N ASP A 81 0.42 0.59 -6.13
CA ASP A 81 -0.45 1.69 -6.51
C ASP A 81 -0.86 2.38 -5.21
N LEU A 82 -0.23 3.51 -4.91
CA LEU A 82 -0.46 4.23 -3.67
C LEU A 82 -1.57 5.26 -3.88
N VAL A 83 -2.62 5.16 -3.08
CA VAL A 83 -3.82 5.98 -3.22
C VAL A 83 -4.07 6.74 -1.93
N MET A 84 -4.22 8.07 -2.04
CA MET A 84 -4.57 8.89 -0.89
C MET A 84 -6.07 8.77 -0.60
N LYS A 85 -6.39 8.47 0.64
CA LYS A 85 -7.79 8.32 1.05
C LYS A 85 -8.61 9.56 0.70
N ASP A 86 -8.03 10.74 0.89
CA ASP A 86 -8.74 12.00 0.66
C ASP A 86 -9.02 12.27 -0.81
N SER A 87 -8.37 11.55 -1.72
CA SER A 87 -8.59 11.73 -3.16
C SER A 87 -9.71 10.83 -3.70
N LEU A 88 -10.26 9.96 -2.87
CA LEU A 88 -11.31 9.04 -3.30
C LEU A 88 -12.65 9.76 -3.42
N LYS A 89 -13.38 9.47 -4.49
CA LYS A 89 -14.76 9.94 -4.63
C LYS A 89 -15.63 9.19 -3.64
N PRO A 90 -16.68 9.83 -3.09
CA PRO A 90 -17.44 9.24 -1.98
C PRO A 90 -17.95 7.83 -2.24
N ARG A 91 -18.54 7.58 -3.41
CA ARG A 91 -19.11 6.26 -3.71
C ARG A 91 -18.02 5.19 -3.78
N ILE A 92 -16.97 5.47 -4.55
CA ILE A 92 -15.84 4.54 -4.70
C ILE A 92 -15.11 4.40 -3.38
N GLY A 93 -14.98 5.50 -2.63
CA GLY A 93 -14.33 5.51 -1.34
C GLY A 93 -15.01 4.58 -0.34
N GLN A 94 -16.34 4.59 -0.30
CA GLN A 94 -17.07 3.70 0.60
C GLN A 94 -16.82 2.24 0.25
N GLN A 95 -16.81 1.92 -1.03
CA GLN A 95 -16.55 0.55 -1.47
C GLN A 95 -15.15 0.10 -1.09
N ILE A 96 -14.17 0.95 -1.33
CA ILE A 96 -12.77 0.64 -1.00
C ILE A 96 -12.60 0.48 0.51
N LEU A 97 -13.18 1.39 1.28
CA LEU A 97 -13.05 1.35 2.73
C LEU A 97 -13.71 0.10 3.33
N SER A 98 -14.77 -0.39 2.69
CA SER A 98 -15.46 -1.57 3.20
C SER A 98 -14.63 -2.84 3.03
N GLU A 99 -13.72 -2.88 2.06
CA GLU A 99 -12.88 -4.07 1.85
C GLU A 99 -11.46 -3.89 2.35
N ALA A 100 -11.03 -2.66 2.65
CA ALA A 100 -9.64 -2.39 3.02
C ALA A 100 -9.25 -3.06 4.32
N VAL A 101 -8.06 -3.63 4.34
CA VAL A 101 -7.50 -4.28 5.54
C VAL A 101 -6.43 -3.36 6.10
N PRO A 102 -6.61 -2.84 7.32
CA PRO A 102 -5.61 -1.94 7.91
C PRO A 102 -4.33 -2.68 8.29
N ILE A 103 -3.23 -1.93 8.19
CA ILE A 103 -1.91 -2.45 8.58
C ILE A 103 -1.67 -2.31 10.08
#